data_01ba3eac19cdf8fd6ce42cc10df259a5
#
_entry.id   01ba3eac19cdf8fd6ce42cc10df259a5
#
_cell.length_a   1.000
_cell.length_b   1.000
_cell.length_c   1.000
_cell.angle_alpha   90.00
_cell.angle_beta   90.00
_cell.angle_gamma   90.00
#
_symmetry.space_group_name_H-M   'P 1'
#
loop_
_entity.id
_entity.type
_entity.pdbx_description
1 polymer ?
#
loop_
_entity_poly.entity_id
_entity_poly.type
_entity_poly.pdbx_seq_one_letter_code
_entity_poly.pdbx_strand_id
1 'polypeptide(L)'
;MSKNEFIKRVPESLQTQLGLQRFKISLNKCINKTQKKKKKIFLEMKVMDIFKDPFNFNKEKAKEYLKISLNIFILENANSINISKINHNINKKINKVTLVEIINKAIEKKNIEHIVKMKQLQKNGVDIKVKQENSTIKQYKAILNYVKEFFNDDFDFLDLVHKKAEEFRNFLITYEKETKNDEVKNIDNNTINIYIKQLKTICKNYIVDNDLNINNPFNNFKTLPISENKKIFKYDEIKQLEQLLSDEEYLFFKFLTLSGLRFEEMIAINKSNIIDNCLVFADAKNQFKRIVPIHKCILEQINKKAQNLSNEEYLFFTFEQNDSRLYKRIKINFILKENFDKTLHKTRATFITYLNYYNTNFSDNDIRS
;
A
#
# COMPACT_ATOMS: atom_id res chain seq x y z
N MET A 1 -38.51 -27.54 -33.39
CA MET A 1 -38.10 -26.83 -32.15
C MET A 1 -39.35 -26.66 -31.29
N SER A 2 -39.30 -27.06 -30.01
CA SER A 2 -40.44 -26.89 -29.12
C SER A 2 -40.71 -25.39 -28.89
N LYS A 3 -41.96 -24.93 -29.14
CA LYS A 3 -42.37 -23.52 -29.03
C LYS A 3 -42.19 -22.92 -27.64
N ASN A 4 -41.81 -23.73 -26.64
CA ASN A 4 -41.77 -23.38 -25.22
C ASN A 4 -40.35 -23.39 -24.62
N GLU A 5 -39.33 -23.41 -25.41
CA GLU A 5 -37.92 -23.41 -24.93
C GLU A 5 -37.11 -22.28 -25.56
N PHE A 6 -36.20 -21.72 -24.78
CA PHE A 6 -35.10 -20.91 -25.24
C PHE A 6 -33.89 -21.83 -25.41
N ILE A 7 -33.30 -21.82 -26.60
CA ILE A 7 -32.11 -22.61 -26.92
C ILE A 7 -31.10 -21.66 -27.57
N LYS A 8 -29.89 -21.56 -27.01
CA LYS A 8 -28.77 -20.81 -27.57
C LYS A 8 -27.54 -21.72 -27.66
N ARG A 9 -26.99 -21.86 -28.87
CA ARG A 9 -25.77 -22.65 -29.09
C ARG A 9 -24.56 -21.90 -28.51
N VAL A 10 -23.65 -22.60 -27.86
CA VAL A 10 -22.36 -22.07 -27.38
C VAL A 10 -21.39 -22.08 -28.56
N PRO A 11 -20.66 -20.98 -28.83
CA PRO A 11 -19.59 -20.97 -29.83
C PRO A 11 -18.59 -22.11 -29.57
N GLU A 12 -18.07 -22.74 -30.63
CA GLU A 12 -17.14 -23.88 -30.52
C GLU A 12 -15.92 -23.56 -29.71
N SER A 13 -15.36 -22.36 -29.84
CA SER A 13 -14.22 -21.85 -29.09
C SER A 13 -14.45 -21.80 -27.57
N LEU A 14 -15.70 -21.75 -27.12
CA LEU A 14 -16.07 -21.67 -25.70
C LEU A 14 -16.66 -22.96 -25.12
N GLN A 15 -16.91 -23.96 -25.95
CA GLN A 15 -17.57 -25.20 -25.53
C GLN A 15 -16.72 -25.99 -24.51
N THR A 16 -15.41 -26.08 -24.75
CA THR A 16 -14.48 -26.80 -23.84
C THR A 16 -14.42 -26.10 -22.49
N GLN A 17 -14.33 -24.79 -22.48
CA GLN A 17 -14.21 -23.98 -21.26
C GLN A 17 -15.49 -23.99 -20.43
N LEU A 18 -16.65 -23.81 -21.06
CA LEU A 18 -17.94 -23.79 -20.38
C LEU A 18 -18.48 -25.21 -20.11
N GLY A 19 -17.92 -26.25 -20.71
CA GLY A 19 -18.42 -27.62 -20.61
C GLY A 19 -19.86 -27.81 -21.14
N LEU A 20 -20.29 -26.95 -22.08
CA LEU A 20 -21.65 -26.89 -22.62
C LEU A 20 -21.62 -26.67 -24.13
N GLN A 21 -22.46 -27.41 -24.86
CA GLN A 21 -22.71 -27.16 -26.31
C GLN A 21 -23.85 -26.19 -26.53
N ARG A 22 -24.79 -26.08 -25.62
CA ARG A 22 -25.97 -25.23 -25.70
C ARG A 22 -26.59 -24.93 -24.36
N PHE A 23 -27.19 -23.75 -24.24
CA PHE A 23 -28.11 -23.41 -23.15
C PHE A 23 -29.53 -23.79 -23.54
N LYS A 24 -30.27 -24.48 -22.66
CA LYS A 24 -31.65 -24.88 -22.83
C LYS A 24 -32.47 -24.50 -21.60
N ILE A 25 -33.45 -23.59 -21.78
CA ILE A 25 -34.24 -23.03 -20.70
C ILE A 25 -35.72 -23.07 -21.06
N SER A 26 -36.56 -23.61 -20.18
CA SER A 26 -37.99 -23.66 -20.35
C SER A 26 -38.65 -22.27 -20.26
N LEU A 27 -39.62 -22.01 -21.14
CA LEU A 27 -40.40 -20.79 -21.17
C LEU A 27 -41.85 -21.04 -20.64
N ASN A 28 -42.13 -22.19 -20.04
CA ASN A 28 -43.48 -22.62 -19.66
C ASN A 28 -44.18 -21.73 -18.63
N LYS A 29 -43.42 -20.88 -17.89
CA LYS A 29 -44.01 -19.94 -16.92
C LYS A 29 -44.46 -18.62 -17.53
N CYS A 30 -44.48 -18.47 -18.85
CA CYS A 30 -44.94 -17.26 -19.52
C CYS A 30 -46.39 -17.36 -19.90
N ILE A 31 -47.21 -16.40 -19.51
CA ILE A 31 -48.66 -16.38 -19.69
C ILE A 31 -49.06 -16.05 -21.15
N ASN A 32 -48.28 -15.21 -21.87
CA ASN A 32 -48.60 -14.80 -23.21
C ASN A 32 -47.39 -14.71 -24.16
N LYS A 33 -47.63 -14.51 -25.47
CA LYS A 33 -46.59 -14.42 -26.50
C LYS A 33 -45.64 -13.27 -26.28
N THR A 34 -46.11 -12.14 -25.78
CA THR A 34 -45.29 -10.92 -25.55
C THR A 34 -44.33 -11.18 -24.42
N GLN A 35 -44.74 -11.80 -23.30
CA GLN A 35 -43.87 -12.19 -22.21
C GLN A 35 -42.83 -13.23 -22.65
N LYS A 36 -43.21 -14.19 -23.51
CA LYS A 36 -42.24 -15.15 -24.08
C LYS A 36 -41.19 -14.47 -24.92
N LYS A 37 -41.55 -13.44 -25.71
CA LYS A 37 -40.64 -12.67 -26.55
C LYS A 37 -39.67 -11.85 -25.66
N LYS A 38 -40.18 -11.12 -24.68
CA LYS A 38 -39.36 -10.37 -23.71
C LYS A 38 -38.38 -11.28 -22.95
N LYS A 39 -38.85 -12.42 -22.45
CA LYS A 39 -38.02 -13.41 -21.76
C LYS A 39 -36.92 -13.98 -22.65
N LYS A 40 -37.18 -14.24 -23.92
CA LYS A 40 -36.17 -14.70 -24.89
C LYS A 40 -35.05 -13.65 -25.08
N ILE A 41 -35.42 -12.39 -25.29
CA ILE A 41 -34.48 -11.29 -25.45
C ILE A 41 -33.62 -11.13 -24.22
N PHE A 42 -34.24 -11.15 -23.04
CA PHE A 42 -33.52 -11.06 -21.75
C PHE A 42 -32.53 -12.20 -21.58
N LEU A 43 -32.92 -13.44 -21.82
CA LEU A 43 -32.04 -14.62 -21.72
C LEU A 43 -30.91 -14.56 -22.74
N GLU A 44 -31.17 -14.02 -23.94
CA GLU A 44 -30.15 -13.83 -24.99
C GLU A 44 -29.07 -12.83 -24.52
N MET A 45 -29.46 -11.72 -23.92
CA MET A 45 -28.52 -10.76 -23.32
C MET A 45 -27.66 -11.42 -22.21
N LYS A 46 -28.29 -12.18 -21.32
CA LYS A 46 -27.59 -12.86 -20.22
C LYS A 46 -26.65 -13.97 -20.67
N VAL A 47 -26.97 -14.66 -21.76
CA VAL A 47 -26.03 -15.61 -22.39
C VAL A 47 -24.88 -14.88 -23.05
N MET A 48 -25.10 -13.72 -23.61
CA MET A 48 -24.02 -12.89 -24.18
C MET A 48 -23.07 -12.36 -23.09
N ASP A 49 -23.57 -12.06 -21.90
CA ASP A 49 -22.72 -11.70 -20.74
C ASP A 49 -21.77 -12.86 -20.38
N ILE A 50 -22.25 -14.11 -20.39
CA ILE A 50 -21.40 -15.31 -20.17
C ILE A 50 -20.34 -15.44 -21.28
N PHE A 51 -20.68 -15.17 -22.55
CA PHE A 51 -19.76 -15.28 -23.67
C PHE A 51 -18.68 -14.19 -23.66
N LYS A 52 -18.99 -13.01 -23.11
CA LYS A 52 -18.03 -11.90 -22.97
C LYS A 52 -16.98 -12.16 -21.89
N ASP A 53 -17.33 -12.91 -20.86
CA ASP A 53 -16.44 -13.23 -19.76
C ASP A 53 -16.44 -14.73 -19.41
N PRO A 54 -15.99 -15.59 -20.36
CA PRO A 54 -16.08 -17.03 -20.24
C PRO A 54 -15.18 -17.59 -19.11
N PHE A 55 -14.14 -16.86 -18.69
CA PHE A 55 -13.20 -17.32 -17.65
C PHE A 55 -13.84 -17.37 -16.25
N ASN A 56 -14.85 -16.56 -16.01
CA ASN A 56 -15.58 -16.54 -14.73
C ASN A 56 -16.71 -17.59 -14.65
N PHE A 57 -17.00 -18.28 -15.75
CA PHE A 57 -18.08 -19.25 -15.83
C PHE A 57 -17.59 -20.67 -16.14
N ASN A 58 -18.09 -21.63 -15.41
CA ASN A 58 -18.10 -23.04 -15.78
C ASN A 58 -19.57 -23.48 -16.00
N LYS A 59 -19.79 -24.75 -16.35
CA LYS A 59 -21.11 -25.30 -16.63
C LYS A 59 -22.15 -25.02 -15.52
N GLU A 60 -21.79 -25.22 -14.28
CA GLU A 60 -22.70 -25.08 -13.13
C GLU A 60 -22.97 -23.60 -12.83
N LYS A 61 -21.94 -22.77 -12.80
CA LYS A 61 -22.06 -21.33 -12.60
C LYS A 61 -22.90 -20.67 -13.71
N ALA A 62 -22.70 -21.04 -14.97
CA ALA A 62 -23.45 -20.50 -16.10
C ALA A 62 -24.93 -20.86 -16.01
N LYS A 63 -25.25 -22.09 -15.63
CA LYS A 63 -26.65 -22.52 -15.44
C LYS A 63 -27.31 -21.82 -14.26
N GLU A 64 -26.61 -21.69 -13.14
CA GLU A 64 -27.10 -21.00 -11.96
C GLU A 64 -27.33 -19.51 -12.23
N TYR A 65 -26.41 -18.83 -12.92
CA TYR A 65 -26.57 -17.46 -13.36
C TYR A 65 -27.83 -17.24 -14.16
N LEU A 66 -28.08 -18.09 -15.17
CA LEU A 66 -29.26 -17.98 -16.00
C LEU A 66 -30.54 -18.30 -15.24
N LYS A 67 -30.51 -19.24 -14.31
CA LYS A 67 -31.65 -19.56 -13.45
C LYS A 67 -32.04 -18.41 -12.51
N ILE A 68 -31.03 -17.79 -11.89
CA ILE A 68 -31.23 -16.65 -11.01
C ILE A 68 -31.71 -15.43 -11.80
N SER A 69 -31.05 -15.11 -12.94
CA SER A 69 -31.47 -14.02 -13.82
C SER A 69 -32.94 -14.19 -14.28
N LEU A 70 -33.35 -15.43 -14.53
CA LEU A 70 -34.74 -15.75 -14.88
C LEU A 70 -35.72 -15.48 -13.76
N ASN A 71 -35.38 -15.81 -12.52
CA ASN A 71 -36.20 -15.53 -11.36
C ASN A 71 -36.39 -14.02 -11.15
N ILE A 72 -35.36 -13.21 -11.38
CA ILE A 72 -35.50 -11.76 -11.35
C ILE A 72 -36.45 -11.26 -12.42
N PHE A 73 -36.25 -11.69 -13.69
CA PHE A 73 -37.13 -11.28 -14.76
C PHE A 73 -38.62 -11.59 -14.45
N ILE A 74 -38.89 -12.72 -13.77
CA ILE A 74 -40.23 -13.08 -13.35
C ILE A 74 -40.72 -12.14 -12.24
N LEU A 75 -39.91 -11.81 -11.26
CA LEU A 75 -40.24 -10.91 -10.16
C LEU A 75 -40.46 -9.47 -10.64
N GLU A 76 -39.60 -8.97 -11.53
CA GLU A 76 -39.72 -7.63 -12.11
C GLU A 76 -41.01 -7.44 -12.95
N ASN A 77 -41.48 -8.51 -13.58
CA ASN A 77 -42.73 -8.45 -14.37
C ASN A 77 -43.97 -8.83 -13.55
N ALA A 78 -43.81 -9.21 -12.27
CA ALA A 78 -44.91 -9.56 -11.37
C ALA A 78 -45.29 -8.45 -10.39
N ASN A 79 -44.36 -7.63 -9.95
CA ASN A 79 -44.59 -6.49 -9.05
C ASN A 79 -43.38 -5.52 -9.07
N SER A 80 -43.63 -4.24 -8.92
CA SER A 80 -42.64 -3.16 -8.76
C SER A 80 -41.99 -3.16 -7.37
N ILE A 81 -41.28 -4.22 -7.03
CA ILE A 81 -40.60 -4.35 -5.73
C ILE A 81 -39.09 -4.20 -5.88
N ASN A 82 -38.55 -3.20 -5.20
CA ASN A 82 -37.17 -2.91 -4.77
C ASN A 82 -36.02 -3.71 -5.46
N ILE A 83 -35.79 -3.42 -6.72
CA ILE A 83 -34.83 -4.05 -7.63
C ILE A 83 -33.38 -3.95 -7.09
N SER A 84 -33.06 -2.90 -6.33
CA SER A 84 -31.71 -2.69 -5.78
C SER A 84 -31.25 -3.77 -4.78
N LYS A 85 -32.14 -4.27 -3.93
CA LYS A 85 -31.81 -5.33 -2.97
C LYS A 85 -31.66 -6.71 -3.61
N ILE A 86 -32.40 -6.97 -4.69
CA ILE A 86 -32.40 -8.26 -5.39
C ILE A 86 -31.13 -8.39 -6.24
N ASN A 87 -30.75 -7.33 -6.98
CA ASN A 87 -29.51 -7.30 -7.76
C ASN A 87 -28.25 -7.43 -6.86
N HIS A 88 -28.26 -6.84 -5.66
CA HIS A 88 -27.19 -6.99 -4.70
C HIS A 88 -26.99 -8.45 -4.25
N ASN A 89 -28.09 -9.14 -3.90
CA ASN A 89 -28.05 -10.53 -3.45
C ASN A 89 -27.66 -11.55 -4.54
N ILE A 90 -27.86 -11.22 -5.82
CA ILE A 90 -27.54 -12.10 -6.94
C ILE A 90 -26.08 -11.97 -7.34
N ASN A 91 -25.59 -10.76 -7.46
CA ASN A 91 -24.15 -10.51 -7.67
C ASN A 91 -23.32 -11.11 -6.52
N LYS A 92 -23.87 -11.11 -5.30
CA LYS A 92 -23.27 -11.73 -4.12
C LYS A 92 -23.12 -13.24 -4.23
N LYS A 93 -24.08 -13.97 -4.86
CA LYS A 93 -24.01 -15.44 -4.98
C LYS A 93 -23.12 -15.95 -6.10
N ILE A 94 -22.84 -15.11 -7.10
CA ILE A 94 -22.15 -15.52 -8.33
C ILE A 94 -20.67 -15.14 -8.31
N ASN A 95 -20.34 -14.02 -7.68
CA ASN A 95 -18.98 -13.48 -7.59
C ASN A 95 -18.67 -13.07 -6.14
N LYS A 96 -18.76 -14.04 -5.22
CA LYS A 96 -18.26 -13.83 -3.86
C LYS A 96 -16.76 -13.56 -3.96
N VAL A 97 -16.37 -12.32 -3.78
CA VAL A 97 -14.94 -11.94 -3.67
C VAL A 97 -14.68 -11.56 -2.23
N THR A 98 -13.75 -12.24 -1.62
CA THR A 98 -13.46 -12.02 -0.21
C THR A 98 -12.55 -10.79 -0.03
N LEU A 99 -12.63 -10.15 1.14
CA LEU A 99 -11.73 -9.05 1.49
C LEU A 99 -10.27 -9.51 1.47
N VAL A 100 -10.01 -10.76 1.84
CA VAL A 100 -8.68 -11.40 1.79
C VAL A 100 -8.16 -11.50 0.35
N GLU A 101 -9.00 -11.92 -0.60
CA GLU A 101 -8.61 -11.98 -2.03
C GLU A 101 -8.28 -10.60 -2.59
N ILE A 102 -9.04 -9.55 -2.22
CA ILE A 102 -8.79 -8.18 -2.64
C ILE A 102 -7.43 -7.68 -2.14
N ILE A 103 -7.12 -7.96 -0.87
CA ILE A 103 -5.82 -7.57 -0.28
C ILE A 103 -4.68 -8.35 -0.94
N ASN A 104 -4.84 -9.65 -1.20
CA ASN A 104 -3.85 -10.47 -1.90
C ASN A 104 -3.57 -9.94 -3.32
N LYS A 105 -4.61 -9.61 -4.09
CA LYS A 105 -4.45 -8.96 -5.41
C LYS A 105 -3.71 -7.63 -5.32
N ALA A 106 -3.97 -6.83 -4.29
CA ALA A 106 -3.25 -5.58 -4.06
C ALA A 106 -1.76 -5.82 -3.72
N ILE A 107 -1.44 -6.87 -2.97
CA ILE A 107 -0.05 -7.30 -2.68
C ILE A 107 0.64 -7.72 -3.97
N GLU A 108 0.00 -8.55 -4.80
CA GLU A 108 0.54 -9.00 -6.10
C GLU A 108 0.81 -7.84 -7.04
N LYS A 109 -0.14 -6.91 -7.18
CA LYS A 109 0.01 -5.68 -7.97
C LYS A 109 1.23 -4.87 -7.50
N LYS A 110 1.41 -4.70 -6.19
CA LYS A 110 2.55 -3.99 -5.62
C LYS A 110 3.88 -4.73 -5.81
N ASN A 111 3.88 -6.05 -5.79
CA ASN A 111 5.06 -6.86 -6.11
C ASN A 111 5.48 -6.66 -7.57
N ILE A 112 4.54 -6.70 -8.51
CA ILE A 112 4.80 -6.48 -9.93
C ILE A 112 5.35 -5.07 -10.16
N GLU A 113 4.70 -4.03 -9.61
CA GLU A 113 5.17 -2.64 -9.68
C GLU A 113 6.60 -2.50 -9.15
N HIS A 114 6.91 -3.17 -8.04
CA HIS A 114 8.25 -3.16 -7.45
C HIS A 114 9.29 -3.83 -8.36
N ILE A 115 8.99 -5.00 -8.91
CA ILE A 115 9.87 -5.72 -9.83
C ILE A 115 10.13 -4.90 -11.10
N VAL A 116 9.09 -4.28 -11.68
CA VAL A 116 9.23 -3.42 -12.87
C VAL A 116 10.14 -2.23 -12.58
N LYS A 117 9.93 -1.56 -11.44
CA LYS A 117 10.77 -0.44 -11.01
C LYS A 117 12.23 -0.87 -10.83
N MET A 118 12.48 -2.01 -10.20
CA MET A 118 13.83 -2.54 -9.98
C MET A 118 14.54 -2.86 -11.30
N LYS A 119 13.83 -3.47 -12.25
CA LYS A 119 14.38 -3.75 -13.60
C LYS A 119 14.72 -2.46 -14.36
N GLN A 120 13.89 -1.40 -14.24
CA GLN A 120 14.18 -0.09 -14.84
C GLN A 120 15.44 0.54 -14.25
N LEU A 121 15.60 0.48 -12.91
CA LEU A 121 16.78 1.02 -12.22
C LEU A 121 18.06 0.24 -12.62
N GLN A 122 18.00 -1.09 -12.75
CA GLN A 122 19.12 -1.91 -13.24
C GLN A 122 19.53 -1.55 -14.67
N LYS A 123 18.55 -1.31 -15.56
CA LYS A 123 18.83 -0.85 -16.94
C LYS A 123 19.55 0.50 -16.97
N ASN A 124 19.32 1.34 -15.95
CA ASN A 124 19.95 2.65 -15.80
C ASN A 124 21.31 2.58 -15.07
N GLY A 125 21.91 1.39 -14.92
CA GLY A 125 23.23 1.20 -14.33
C GLY A 125 23.28 1.29 -12.80
N VAL A 126 22.13 1.28 -12.13
CA VAL A 126 22.09 1.29 -10.67
C VAL A 126 22.24 -0.15 -10.17
N ASP A 127 23.34 -0.45 -9.47
CA ASP A 127 23.53 -1.77 -8.84
C ASP A 127 22.55 -1.92 -7.67
N ILE A 128 21.53 -2.76 -7.86
CA ILE A 128 20.46 -2.95 -6.90
C ILE A 128 20.51 -4.38 -6.38
N LYS A 129 20.78 -4.53 -5.09
CA LYS A 129 20.57 -5.81 -4.39
C LYS A 129 19.06 -6.05 -4.25
N VAL A 130 18.51 -6.91 -5.11
CA VAL A 130 17.08 -7.20 -5.33
C VAL A 130 16.32 -7.75 -4.09
N LYS A 131 16.94 -7.87 -2.92
CA LYS A 131 16.41 -8.63 -1.78
C LYS A 131 15.58 -7.86 -0.74
N GLN A 132 15.35 -6.57 -0.88
CA GLN A 132 14.52 -5.88 0.11
C GLN A 132 13.05 -5.86 -0.30
N GLU A 133 12.22 -6.58 0.44
CA GLU A 133 10.77 -6.50 0.31
C GLU A 133 10.28 -5.06 0.57
N ASN A 134 9.47 -4.54 -0.33
CA ASN A 134 8.89 -3.20 -0.23
C ASN A 134 8.13 -3.04 1.09
N SER A 135 8.39 -1.94 1.82
CA SER A 135 7.74 -1.65 3.11
C SER A 135 6.21 -1.63 3.04
N THR A 136 5.65 -1.17 1.92
CA THR A 136 4.20 -1.19 1.67
C THR A 136 3.66 -2.62 1.61
N ILE A 137 4.40 -3.53 0.98
CA ILE A 137 4.02 -4.95 0.92
C ILE A 137 4.04 -5.58 2.31
N LYS A 138 5.05 -5.28 3.12
CA LYS A 138 5.12 -5.73 4.53
C LYS A 138 3.90 -5.24 5.32
N GLN A 139 3.50 -3.99 5.13
CA GLN A 139 2.32 -3.42 5.77
C GLN A 139 1.03 -4.09 5.29
N TYR A 140 0.87 -4.34 3.99
CA TYR A 140 -0.30 -5.06 3.46
C TYR A 140 -0.40 -6.49 4.01
N LYS A 141 0.73 -7.20 4.13
CA LYS A 141 0.77 -8.52 4.76
C LYS A 141 0.38 -8.48 6.25
N ALA A 142 0.85 -7.46 6.98
CA ALA A 142 0.45 -7.27 8.37
C ALA A 142 -1.06 -7.00 8.50
N ILE A 143 -1.62 -6.13 7.64
CA ILE A 143 -3.07 -5.87 7.59
C ILE A 143 -3.84 -7.15 7.26
N LEU A 144 -3.35 -7.94 6.30
CA LEU A 144 -3.99 -9.20 5.90
C LEU A 144 -4.15 -10.16 7.08
N ASN A 145 -3.15 -10.26 7.95
CA ASN A 145 -3.24 -11.11 9.14
C ASN A 145 -4.35 -10.65 10.10
N TYR A 146 -4.45 -9.34 10.39
CA TYR A 146 -5.52 -8.80 11.22
C TYR A 146 -6.90 -8.95 10.57
N VAL A 147 -6.99 -8.81 9.25
CA VAL A 147 -8.23 -8.99 8.50
C VAL A 147 -8.70 -10.45 8.57
N LYS A 148 -7.79 -11.41 8.43
CA LYS A 148 -8.10 -12.85 8.58
C LYS A 148 -8.57 -13.20 9.98
N GLU A 149 -7.94 -12.62 10.99
CA GLU A 149 -8.28 -12.85 12.38
C GLU A 149 -9.67 -12.32 12.74
N PHE A 150 -10.03 -11.13 12.24
CA PHE A 150 -11.30 -10.49 12.58
C PHE A 150 -12.47 -10.94 11.68
N PHE A 151 -12.26 -11.03 10.36
CA PHE A 151 -13.33 -11.30 9.38
C PHE A 151 -13.38 -12.74 8.90
N ASN A 152 -12.34 -13.56 9.15
CA ASN A 152 -12.07 -14.85 8.52
C ASN A 152 -11.75 -14.76 7.03
N ASP A 153 -11.27 -15.88 6.44
CA ASP A 153 -10.81 -15.92 5.04
C ASP A 153 -11.95 -15.81 4.02
N ASP A 154 -13.15 -16.15 4.39
CA ASP A 154 -14.32 -16.25 3.51
C ASP A 154 -15.30 -15.07 3.61
N PHE A 155 -14.93 -14.00 4.33
CA PHE A 155 -15.76 -12.80 4.49
C PHE A 155 -15.96 -12.07 3.17
N ASP A 156 -17.22 -11.96 2.73
CA ASP A 156 -17.57 -11.29 1.46
C ASP A 156 -17.34 -9.78 1.54
N PHE A 157 -16.62 -9.22 0.56
CA PHE A 157 -16.37 -7.79 0.49
C PHE A 157 -17.65 -6.96 0.40
N LEU A 158 -18.69 -7.47 -0.25
CA LEU A 158 -19.98 -6.77 -0.37
C LEU A 158 -20.74 -6.66 0.96
N ASP A 159 -20.38 -7.48 1.96
CA ASP A 159 -20.91 -7.37 3.33
C ASP A 159 -20.15 -6.36 4.19
N LEU A 160 -19.03 -5.83 3.68
CA LEU A 160 -18.22 -4.85 4.37
C LEU A 160 -18.87 -3.46 4.32
N VAL A 161 -19.78 -3.20 5.24
CA VAL A 161 -20.36 -1.86 5.44
C VAL A 161 -19.52 -1.03 6.41
N HIS A 162 -19.76 0.29 6.45
CA HIS A 162 -19.00 1.22 7.32
C HIS A 162 -18.97 0.78 8.79
N LYS A 163 -20.10 0.28 9.32
CA LYS A 163 -20.19 -0.24 10.70
C LYS A 163 -19.20 -1.40 10.93
N LYS A 164 -19.09 -2.32 9.99
CA LYS A 164 -18.12 -3.44 10.08
C LYS A 164 -16.66 -2.97 10.03
N ALA A 165 -16.39 -1.96 9.20
CA ALA A 165 -15.06 -1.33 9.16
C ALA A 165 -14.73 -0.59 10.47
N GLU A 166 -15.74 -0.01 11.15
CA GLU A 166 -15.59 0.59 12.47
C GLU A 166 -15.35 -0.46 13.57
N GLU A 167 -16.09 -1.56 13.56
CA GLU A 167 -15.85 -2.70 14.44
C GLU A 167 -14.43 -3.24 14.28
N PHE A 168 -13.94 -3.36 13.04
CA PHE A 168 -12.56 -3.76 12.77
C PHE A 168 -11.51 -2.76 13.31
N ARG A 169 -11.76 -1.45 13.14
CA ARG A 169 -10.86 -0.43 13.74
C ARG A 169 -10.83 -0.54 15.25
N ASN A 170 -11.98 -0.75 15.90
CA ASN A 170 -12.06 -0.92 17.36
C ASN A 170 -11.32 -2.20 17.81
N PHE A 171 -11.43 -3.28 17.05
CA PHE A 171 -10.62 -4.49 17.26
C PHE A 171 -9.12 -4.16 17.23
N LEU A 172 -8.62 -3.38 16.25
CA LEU A 172 -7.22 -3.00 16.18
C LEU A 172 -6.77 -2.13 17.39
N ILE A 173 -7.65 -1.27 17.92
CA ILE A 173 -7.38 -0.42 19.09
C ILE A 173 -7.19 -1.27 20.36
N THR A 174 -8.00 -2.31 20.51
CA THR A 174 -7.97 -3.19 21.69
C THR A 174 -7.07 -4.41 21.51
N TYR A 175 -6.42 -4.53 20.34
CA TYR A 175 -5.60 -5.70 20.02
C TYR A 175 -4.31 -5.72 20.83
N GLU A 176 -4.15 -6.78 21.60
CA GLU A 176 -2.96 -7.04 22.39
C GLU A 176 -2.04 -8.01 21.65
N LYS A 177 -0.82 -7.58 21.40
CA LYS A 177 0.21 -8.37 20.75
C LYS A 177 1.30 -8.75 21.77
N GLU A 178 1.54 -10.03 21.92
CA GLU A 178 2.71 -10.52 22.62
C GLU A 178 3.99 -10.17 21.85
N THR A 179 4.94 -9.58 22.52
CA THR A 179 6.27 -9.31 21.97
C THR A 179 7.21 -10.47 22.25
N LYS A 180 8.34 -10.51 21.58
CA LYS A 180 9.37 -11.55 21.80
C LYS A 180 9.93 -11.61 23.24
N ASN A 181 9.62 -10.63 24.07
CA ASN A 181 10.07 -10.53 25.46
C ASN A 181 8.90 -10.75 26.43
N ASP A 182 7.83 -11.42 26.01
CA ASP A 182 6.62 -11.69 26.80
C ASP A 182 5.90 -10.42 27.31
N GLU A 183 6.24 -9.26 26.75
CA GLU A 183 5.52 -8.02 27.03
C GLU A 183 4.30 -7.91 26.11
N VAL A 184 3.14 -7.62 26.67
CA VAL A 184 1.92 -7.31 25.92
C VAL A 184 1.97 -5.86 25.48
N LYS A 185 1.84 -5.61 24.18
CA LYS A 185 1.79 -4.25 23.59
C LYS A 185 0.62 -4.08 22.68
N ASN A 186 -0.11 -3.00 22.83
CA ASN A 186 -1.16 -2.61 21.91
C ASN A 186 -0.56 -2.02 20.61
N ILE A 187 -1.33 -2.08 19.54
CA ILE A 187 -0.96 -1.42 18.29
C ILE A 187 -1.04 0.10 18.51
N ASP A 188 0.02 0.83 18.18
CA ASP A 188 0.01 2.28 18.32
C ASP A 188 -0.97 2.95 17.33
N ASN A 189 -1.54 4.08 17.73
CA ASN A 189 -2.54 4.82 16.96
C ASN A 189 -2.05 5.23 15.56
N ASN A 190 -0.77 5.53 15.39
CA ASN A 190 -0.21 5.88 14.09
C ASN A 190 -0.22 4.68 13.14
N THR A 191 0.13 3.50 13.65
CA THR A 191 0.08 2.25 12.89
C THR A 191 -1.36 1.91 12.49
N ILE A 192 -2.33 2.05 13.40
CA ILE A 192 -3.76 1.85 13.10
C ILE A 192 -4.22 2.83 12.00
N ASN A 193 -3.87 4.12 12.12
CA ASN A 193 -4.20 5.13 11.12
C ASN A 193 -3.63 4.76 9.74
N ILE A 194 -2.39 4.25 9.68
CA ILE A 194 -1.77 3.77 8.45
C ILE A 194 -2.55 2.58 7.88
N TYR A 195 -2.93 1.60 8.69
CA TYR A 195 -3.69 0.44 8.25
C TYR A 195 -5.05 0.81 7.67
N ILE A 196 -5.80 1.66 8.36
CA ILE A 196 -7.10 2.15 7.87
C ILE A 196 -6.94 2.94 6.56
N LYS A 197 -5.93 3.80 6.44
CA LYS A 197 -5.62 4.53 5.20
C LYS A 197 -5.30 3.58 4.04
N GLN A 198 -4.56 2.52 4.28
CA GLN A 198 -4.20 1.52 3.27
C GLN A 198 -5.41 0.70 2.84
N LEU A 199 -6.23 0.22 3.78
CA LEU A 199 -7.49 -0.46 3.48
C LEU A 199 -8.43 0.43 2.67
N LYS A 200 -8.56 1.71 3.04
CA LYS A 200 -9.31 2.69 2.24
C LYS A 200 -8.80 2.74 0.79
N THR A 201 -7.49 2.73 0.58
CA THR A 201 -6.90 2.77 -0.77
C THR A 201 -7.14 1.48 -1.52
N ILE A 202 -6.94 0.32 -0.88
CA ILE A 202 -7.17 -1.00 -1.49
C ILE A 202 -8.64 -1.16 -1.91
N CYS A 203 -9.58 -0.86 -1.01
CA CYS A 203 -11.01 -0.93 -1.30
C CYS A 203 -11.42 0.06 -2.39
N LYS A 204 -10.90 1.31 -2.35
CA LYS A 204 -11.17 2.29 -3.41
C LYS A 204 -10.76 1.77 -4.78
N ASN A 205 -9.54 1.24 -4.90
CA ASN A 205 -9.04 0.73 -6.17
C ASN A 205 -9.91 -0.44 -6.65
N TYR A 206 -10.25 -1.38 -5.78
CA TYR A 206 -11.10 -2.50 -6.13
C TYR A 206 -12.51 -2.06 -6.60
N ILE A 207 -13.13 -1.10 -5.91
CA ILE A 207 -14.44 -0.53 -6.26
C ILE A 207 -14.38 0.10 -7.66
N VAL A 208 -13.33 0.89 -7.93
CA VAL A 208 -13.15 1.57 -9.23
C VAL A 208 -12.79 0.56 -10.34
N ASP A 209 -11.86 -0.36 -10.10
CA ASP A 209 -11.41 -1.34 -11.10
C ASP A 209 -12.53 -2.33 -11.51
N ASN A 210 -13.60 -2.44 -10.72
CA ASN A 210 -14.74 -3.33 -10.99
C ASN A 210 -16.08 -2.59 -11.19
N ASP A 211 -16.05 -1.27 -11.38
CA ASP A 211 -17.23 -0.41 -11.62
C ASP A 211 -18.36 -0.64 -10.58
N LEU A 212 -17.99 -0.85 -9.31
CA LEU A 212 -18.97 -1.13 -8.28
C LEU A 212 -19.64 0.17 -7.79
N ASN A 213 -20.97 0.18 -7.79
CA ASN A 213 -21.74 1.32 -7.27
C ASN A 213 -21.96 1.19 -5.75
N ILE A 214 -20.88 1.18 -4.98
CA ILE A 214 -20.91 1.11 -3.52
C ILE A 214 -19.98 2.16 -2.92
N ASN A 215 -20.33 2.60 -1.71
CA ASN A 215 -19.44 3.49 -0.95
C ASN A 215 -18.28 2.70 -0.35
N ASN A 216 -17.10 3.30 -0.37
CA ASN A 216 -15.95 2.70 0.30
C ASN A 216 -16.19 2.66 1.83
N PRO A 217 -16.20 1.48 2.45
CA PRO A 217 -16.52 1.31 3.87
C PRO A 217 -15.52 2.02 4.80
N PHE A 218 -14.29 2.26 4.36
CA PHE A 218 -13.26 2.98 5.11
C PHE A 218 -13.23 4.49 4.85
N ASN A 219 -14.26 5.07 4.22
CA ASN A 219 -14.38 6.52 4.11
C ASN A 219 -14.75 7.15 5.46
N ASN A 220 -14.39 8.43 5.64
CA ASN A 220 -14.79 9.28 6.75
C ASN A 220 -14.32 8.86 8.15
N PHE A 221 -13.34 7.94 8.25
CA PHE A 221 -12.70 7.68 9.54
C PHE A 221 -11.85 8.88 9.97
N LYS A 222 -12.14 9.41 11.16
CA LYS A 222 -11.26 10.37 11.82
C LYS A 222 -9.96 9.66 12.24
N THR A 223 -8.84 10.32 12.04
CA THR A 223 -7.54 9.84 12.53
C THR A 223 -7.53 9.74 14.05
N LEU A 224 -7.00 8.65 14.58
CA LEU A 224 -6.77 8.52 16.01
C LEU A 224 -5.69 9.52 16.45
N PRO A 225 -5.79 10.06 17.67
CA PRO A 225 -4.81 11.00 18.18
C PRO A 225 -3.43 10.32 18.28
N ILE A 226 -2.43 11.01 17.79
CA ILE A 226 -1.03 10.58 17.87
C ILE A 226 -0.35 11.46 18.89
N SER A 227 0.38 10.85 19.83
CA SER A 227 1.22 11.61 20.74
C SER A 227 2.31 12.35 19.94
N GLU A 228 2.28 13.68 19.96
CA GLU A 228 3.31 14.51 19.33
C GLU A 228 4.63 14.52 20.16
N ASN A 229 5.21 13.36 20.40
CA ASN A 229 6.54 13.30 20.97
C ASN A 229 7.58 13.60 19.87
N LYS A 230 7.66 14.87 19.46
CA LYS A 230 8.76 15.36 18.64
C LYS A 230 10.02 15.44 19.52
N LYS A 231 10.59 14.27 19.86
CA LYS A 231 11.88 14.22 20.53
C LYS A 231 12.94 14.76 19.56
N ILE A 232 13.40 15.98 19.79
CA ILE A 232 14.52 16.60 19.05
C ILE A 232 15.77 16.58 19.94
N PHE A 233 16.96 16.63 19.35
CA PHE A 233 18.19 16.80 20.10
C PHE A 233 18.32 18.24 20.59
N LYS A 234 18.55 18.41 21.88
CA LYS A 234 18.89 19.69 22.50
C LYS A 234 20.38 19.98 22.28
N TYR A 235 20.75 21.25 22.35
CA TYR A 235 22.14 21.68 22.15
C TYR A 235 23.13 20.96 23.09
N ASP A 236 22.78 20.85 24.38
CA ASP A 236 23.63 20.19 25.37
C ASP A 236 23.79 18.68 25.11
N GLU A 237 22.74 18.03 24.64
CA GLU A 237 22.80 16.61 24.23
C GLU A 237 23.72 16.41 23.02
N ILE A 238 23.70 17.37 22.06
CA ILE A 238 24.61 17.35 20.89
C ILE A 238 26.07 17.49 21.35
N LYS A 239 26.34 18.35 22.34
CA LYS A 239 27.69 18.49 22.92
C LYS A 239 28.13 17.21 23.68
N GLN A 240 27.25 16.59 24.44
CA GLN A 240 27.57 15.33 25.15
C GLN A 240 27.96 14.21 24.18
N LEU A 241 27.34 14.19 22.97
CA LEU A 241 27.68 13.19 21.96
C LEU A 241 29.13 13.25 21.46
N GLU A 242 29.80 14.38 21.57
CA GLU A 242 31.22 14.52 21.25
C GLU A 242 32.11 13.60 22.11
N GLN A 243 31.71 13.32 23.34
CA GLN A 243 32.41 12.43 24.26
C GLN A 243 32.01 10.95 24.11
N LEU A 244 30.82 10.69 23.53
CA LEU A 244 30.24 9.35 23.46
C LEU A 244 30.49 8.68 22.10
N LEU A 245 30.75 9.45 21.05
CA LEU A 245 30.96 8.97 19.68
C LEU A 245 32.43 9.17 19.29
N SER A 246 32.95 8.36 18.38
CA SER A 246 34.24 8.65 17.75
C SER A 246 34.15 9.92 16.89
N ASP A 247 35.29 10.56 16.58
CA ASP A 247 35.34 11.78 15.77
C ASP A 247 34.59 11.64 14.44
N GLU A 248 34.71 10.49 13.77
CA GLU A 248 34.02 10.21 12.52
C GLU A 248 32.50 10.06 12.73
N GLU A 249 32.09 9.34 13.77
CA GLU A 249 30.68 9.14 14.10
C GLU A 249 30.02 10.45 14.55
N TYR A 250 30.76 11.29 15.28
CA TYR A 250 30.28 12.61 15.69
C TYR A 250 30.17 13.57 14.51
N LEU A 251 31.18 13.60 13.61
CA LEU A 251 31.10 14.38 12.38
C LEU A 251 29.92 13.95 11.51
N PHE A 252 29.71 12.66 11.36
CA PHE A 252 28.53 12.10 10.66
C PHE A 252 27.21 12.53 11.30
N PHE A 253 27.10 12.45 12.62
CA PHE A 253 25.93 12.90 13.37
C PHE A 253 25.69 14.41 13.20
N LYS A 254 26.73 15.23 13.34
CA LYS A 254 26.65 16.69 13.10
C LYS A 254 26.19 17.00 11.70
N PHE A 255 26.72 16.29 10.69
CA PHE A 255 26.32 16.52 9.31
C PHE A 255 24.85 16.19 9.07
N LEU A 256 24.36 15.07 9.59
CA LEU A 256 22.92 14.74 9.55
C LEU A 256 22.04 15.82 10.20
N THR A 257 22.49 16.31 11.36
CA THR A 257 21.73 17.31 12.14
C THR A 257 21.73 18.68 11.45
N LEU A 258 22.80 19.04 10.73
CA LEU A 258 22.94 20.34 10.08
C LEU A 258 22.46 20.38 8.62
N SER A 259 22.27 19.22 8.00
CA SER A 259 21.79 19.10 6.60
C SER A 259 20.34 18.64 6.50
N GLY A 260 19.80 18.05 7.57
CA GLY A 260 18.48 17.44 7.55
C GLY A 260 18.32 16.25 6.60
N LEU A 261 19.42 15.68 6.10
CA LEU A 261 19.42 14.51 5.24
C LEU A 261 18.86 13.28 5.97
N ARG A 262 18.30 12.35 5.20
CA ARG A 262 18.00 11.02 5.73
C ARG A 262 19.29 10.21 5.89
N PHE A 263 19.28 9.26 6.81
CA PHE A 263 20.44 8.39 7.01
C PHE A 263 20.90 7.72 5.70
N GLU A 264 19.98 7.16 4.93
CA GLU A 264 20.27 6.46 3.67
C GLU A 264 20.80 7.41 2.57
N GLU A 265 20.36 8.66 2.57
CA GLU A 265 20.88 9.71 1.67
C GLU A 265 22.32 10.04 2.04
N MET A 266 22.60 10.18 3.34
CA MET A 266 23.91 10.56 3.86
C MET A 266 24.98 9.51 3.61
N ILE A 267 24.68 8.24 3.83
CA ILE A 267 25.65 7.15 3.60
C ILE A 267 25.92 6.88 2.11
N ALA A 268 25.09 7.41 1.21
CA ALA A 268 25.25 7.28 -0.23
C ALA A 268 26.10 8.41 -0.83
N ILE A 269 26.48 9.42 -0.03
CA ILE A 269 27.29 10.54 -0.51
C ILE A 269 28.72 10.08 -0.75
N ASN A 270 29.22 10.34 -1.95
CA ASN A 270 30.61 10.19 -2.34
C ASN A 270 31.26 11.57 -2.64
N LYS A 271 32.55 11.59 -2.89
CA LYS A 271 33.27 12.84 -3.15
C LYS A 271 32.69 13.62 -4.34
N SER A 272 32.25 12.94 -5.41
CA SER A 272 31.69 13.59 -6.59
C SER A 272 30.38 14.33 -6.33
N ASN A 273 29.72 14.06 -5.22
CA ASN A 273 28.54 14.81 -4.81
C ASN A 273 28.85 16.16 -4.16
N ILE A 274 30.11 16.42 -3.81
CA ILE A 274 30.53 17.68 -3.19
C ILE A 274 30.99 18.65 -4.29
N ILE A 275 30.18 19.68 -4.54
CA ILE A 275 30.43 20.71 -5.55
C ILE A 275 30.20 22.08 -4.91
N ASP A 276 31.17 22.98 -4.99
CA ASP A 276 31.07 24.38 -4.51
C ASP A 276 30.52 24.48 -3.08
N ASN A 277 31.08 23.70 -2.16
CA ASN A 277 30.65 23.64 -0.76
C ASN A 277 29.18 23.20 -0.56
N CYS A 278 28.58 22.56 -1.55
CA CYS A 278 27.25 22.01 -1.51
C CYS A 278 27.26 20.50 -1.80
N LEU A 279 26.28 19.79 -1.28
CA LEU A 279 25.96 18.44 -1.71
C LEU A 279 25.00 18.52 -2.89
N VAL A 280 25.36 17.87 -3.99
CA VAL A 280 24.56 17.81 -5.21
C VAL A 280 24.26 16.36 -5.53
N PHE A 281 22.99 15.99 -5.51
CA PHE A 281 22.58 14.64 -5.89
C PHE A 281 21.20 14.64 -6.54
N ALA A 282 20.98 13.67 -7.42
CA ALA A 282 19.68 13.47 -8.02
C ALA A 282 18.74 12.82 -6.99
N ASP A 283 17.59 13.43 -6.73
CA ASP A 283 16.55 12.77 -5.94
C ASP A 283 15.98 11.60 -6.74
N ALA A 284 16.28 10.38 -6.30
CA ALA A 284 15.80 9.14 -6.92
C ALA A 284 14.27 9.03 -6.96
N LYS A 285 13.56 9.84 -6.17
CA LYS A 285 12.10 9.78 -6.05
C LYS A 285 11.38 10.74 -7.01
N ASN A 286 11.94 11.93 -7.26
CA ASN A 286 11.26 13.00 -8.00
C ASN A 286 12.00 13.48 -9.25
N GLN A 287 13.17 12.90 -9.58
CA GLN A 287 14.03 13.30 -10.72
C GLN A 287 14.54 14.75 -10.67
N PHE A 288 14.37 15.46 -9.54
CA PHE A 288 14.90 16.79 -9.36
C PHE A 288 16.32 16.75 -8.77
N LYS A 289 17.18 17.61 -9.29
CA LYS A 289 18.51 17.82 -8.73
C LYS A 289 18.35 18.54 -7.39
N ARG A 290 18.80 17.92 -6.31
CA ARG A 290 18.76 18.49 -4.97
C ARG A 290 20.14 19.07 -4.61
N ILE A 291 20.14 20.29 -4.13
CA ILE A 291 21.35 20.98 -3.67
C ILE A 291 21.18 21.27 -2.17
N VAL A 292 22.10 20.80 -1.36
CA VAL A 292 22.11 21.03 0.09
C VAL A 292 23.44 21.68 0.47
N PRO A 293 23.44 22.93 0.95
CA PRO A 293 24.65 23.60 1.37
C PRO A 293 25.28 22.90 2.58
N ILE A 294 26.60 22.76 2.59
CA ILE A 294 27.34 22.25 3.74
C ILE A 294 27.49 23.37 4.75
N HIS A 295 27.02 23.14 5.97
CA HIS A 295 27.09 24.16 7.01
C HIS A 295 28.54 24.53 7.36
N LYS A 296 28.81 25.85 7.49
CA LYS A 296 30.17 26.40 7.70
C LYS A 296 30.95 25.74 8.86
N CYS A 297 30.30 25.34 9.94
CA CYS A 297 30.98 24.77 11.12
C CYS A 297 31.52 23.35 10.90
N ILE A 298 31.16 22.67 9.80
CA ILE A 298 31.69 21.34 9.45
C ILE A 298 32.38 21.33 8.10
N LEU A 299 32.31 22.44 7.35
CA LEU A 299 32.81 22.55 5.97
C LEU A 299 34.29 22.18 5.84
N GLU A 300 35.14 22.71 6.73
CA GLU A 300 36.58 22.44 6.71
C GLU A 300 36.87 20.95 6.95
N GLN A 301 36.18 20.34 7.94
CA GLN A 301 36.34 18.91 8.26
C GLN A 301 35.88 18.01 7.09
N ILE A 302 34.79 18.39 6.43
CA ILE A 302 34.27 17.66 5.26
C ILE A 302 35.21 17.79 4.08
N ASN A 303 35.72 19.00 3.79
CA ASN A 303 36.67 19.23 2.70
C ASN A 303 37.99 18.47 2.94
N LYS A 304 38.54 18.52 4.16
CA LYS A 304 39.74 17.75 4.53
C LYS A 304 39.51 16.23 4.33
N LYS A 305 38.37 15.72 4.75
CA LYS A 305 38.03 14.31 4.56
C LYS A 305 37.89 13.96 3.06
N ALA A 306 37.21 14.80 2.28
CA ALA A 306 37.02 14.61 0.84
C ALA A 306 38.30 14.69 0.02
N GLN A 307 39.32 15.49 0.43
CA GLN A 307 40.61 15.62 -0.28
C GLN A 307 41.31 14.26 -0.40
N ASN A 308 41.20 13.41 0.60
CA ASN A 308 41.86 12.10 0.66
C ASN A 308 41.10 10.98 -0.03
N LEU A 309 39.96 11.25 -0.66
CA LEU A 309 39.08 10.27 -1.30
C LEU A 309 39.15 10.38 -2.83
N SER A 310 39.01 9.27 -3.54
CA SER A 310 38.68 9.27 -4.96
C SER A 310 37.24 9.72 -5.21
N ASN A 311 36.87 10.06 -6.46
CA ASN A 311 35.56 10.60 -6.78
C ASN A 311 34.39 9.65 -6.44
N GLU A 312 34.65 8.35 -6.49
CA GLU A 312 33.63 7.33 -6.25
C GLU A 312 33.60 6.82 -4.79
N GLU A 313 34.62 7.17 -4.00
CA GLU A 313 34.65 6.77 -2.60
C GLU A 313 33.64 7.54 -1.76
N TYR A 314 33.01 6.81 -0.86
CA TYR A 314 32.00 7.35 0.04
C TYR A 314 32.61 8.25 1.11
N LEU A 315 31.95 9.36 1.38
CA LEU A 315 32.39 10.34 2.37
C LEU A 315 32.47 9.77 3.78
N PHE A 316 31.52 8.89 4.12
CA PHE A 316 31.48 8.21 5.42
C PHE A 316 31.34 6.69 5.21
N PHE A 317 32.06 5.92 6.04
CA PHE A 317 31.95 4.47 6.14
C PHE A 317 32.20 3.72 4.82
N THR A 318 33.46 3.34 4.60
CA THR A 318 33.88 2.53 3.44
C THR A 318 33.15 1.20 3.30
N PHE A 319 32.97 0.77 2.05
CA PHE A 319 32.05 -0.31 1.65
C PHE A 319 32.60 -1.72 1.71
N GLU A 320 33.77 -1.94 2.26
CA GLU A 320 34.40 -3.26 2.18
C GLU A 320 33.58 -4.41 2.77
N GLN A 321 32.55 -4.09 3.59
CA GLN A 321 31.59 -5.10 4.05
C GLN A 321 30.19 -4.46 4.23
N ASN A 322 29.16 -5.11 3.68
CA ASN A 322 27.76 -4.71 3.86
C ASN A 322 27.31 -4.56 5.33
N ASP A 323 28.06 -5.12 6.25
CA ASP A 323 27.80 -5.10 7.68
C ASP A 323 28.30 -3.85 8.40
N SER A 324 29.29 -3.13 7.86
CA SER A 324 29.89 -1.99 8.57
C SER A 324 28.93 -0.81 8.73
N ARG A 325 28.11 -0.52 7.71
CA ARG A 325 27.10 0.57 7.76
C ARG A 325 25.96 0.24 8.70
N LEU A 326 25.43 -0.99 8.62
CA LEU A 326 24.38 -1.44 9.50
C LEU A 326 24.88 -1.48 10.94
N TYR A 327 26.07 -2.00 11.16
CA TYR A 327 26.71 -2.04 12.46
C TYR A 327 26.90 -0.63 13.06
N LYS A 328 27.45 0.32 12.30
CA LYS A 328 27.62 1.70 12.78
C LYS A 328 26.28 2.37 13.06
N ARG A 329 25.26 2.15 12.20
CA ARG A 329 23.91 2.63 12.47
C ARG A 329 23.34 2.05 13.77
N ILE A 330 23.50 0.75 13.99
CA ILE A 330 23.04 0.08 15.22
C ILE A 330 23.78 0.63 16.43
N LYS A 331 25.10 0.74 16.36
CA LYS A 331 25.94 1.28 17.43
C LYS A 331 25.54 2.70 17.81
N ILE A 332 25.48 3.61 16.82
CA ILE A 332 25.10 5.01 17.08
C ILE A 332 23.67 5.08 17.63
N ASN A 333 22.71 4.36 17.05
CA ASN A 333 21.34 4.33 17.56
C ASN A 333 21.24 3.75 18.99
N PHE A 334 22.06 2.76 19.32
CA PHE A 334 22.14 2.23 20.68
C PHE A 334 22.61 3.31 21.66
N ILE A 335 23.72 4.01 21.37
CA ILE A 335 24.23 5.11 22.20
C ILE A 335 23.18 6.22 22.35
N LEU A 336 22.54 6.62 21.24
CA LEU A 336 21.51 7.67 21.26
C LEU A 336 20.28 7.26 22.08
N LYS A 337 19.91 5.98 22.05
CA LYS A 337 18.74 5.49 22.77
C LYS A 337 19.01 5.37 24.26
N GLU A 338 20.15 4.82 24.64
CA GLU A 338 20.54 4.66 26.04
C GLU A 338 20.68 6.01 26.76
N ASN A 339 21.30 7.01 26.12
CA ASN A 339 21.59 8.28 26.77
C ASN A 339 20.47 9.33 26.64
N PHE A 340 19.67 9.28 25.57
CA PHE A 340 18.72 10.36 25.24
C PHE A 340 17.32 9.87 24.84
N ASP A 341 17.08 8.57 24.79
CA ASP A 341 15.85 7.93 24.26
C ASP A 341 15.51 8.44 22.84
N LYS A 342 16.51 8.57 21.97
CA LYS A 342 16.42 9.08 20.61
C LYS A 342 17.11 8.15 19.60
N THR A 343 16.91 8.41 18.33
CA THR A 343 17.54 7.67 17.21
C THR A 343 18.08 8.65 16.17
N LEU A 344 18.94 8.18 15.27
CA LEU A 344 19.48 9.00 14.17
C LEU A 344 18.38 9.65 13.31
N HIS A 345 17.20 9.06 13.21
CA HIS A 345 16.09 9.70 12.48
C HIS A 345 15.63 11.03 13.10
N LYS A 346 15.91 11.24 14.39
CA LYS A 346 15.59 12.48 15.10
C LYS A 346 16.50 13.65 14.72
N THR A 347 17.66 13.41 14.09
CA THR A 347 18.52 14.49 13.55
C THR A 347 17.78 15.33 12.52
N ARG A 348 17.02 14.69 11.61
CA ARG A 348 16.20 15.41 10.64
C ARG A 348 15.05 16.19 11.29
N ALA A 349 14.39 15.61 12.30
CA ALA A 349 13.38 16.34 13.07
C ALA A 349 13.99 17.55 13.80
N THR A 350 15.19 17.38 14.34
CA THR A 350 15.96 18.46 14.97
C THR A 350 16.26 19.58 13.99
N PHE A 351 16.82 19.26 12.81
CA PHE A 351 17.09 20.23 11.75
C PHE A 351 15.83 21.02 11.36
N ILE A 352 14.74 20.34 11.05
CA ILE A 352 13.48 20.99 10.64
C ILE A 352 12.95 21.90 11.76
N THR A 353 12.99 21.44 13.02
CA THR A 353 12.49 22.23 14.14
C THR A 353 13.32 23.49 14.38
N TYR A 354 14.66 23.37 14.34
CA TYR A 354 15.53 24.54 14.48
C TYR A 354 15.42 25.48 13.28
N LEU A 355 15.31 24.95 12.07
CA LEU A 355 15.13 25.77 10.88
C LEU A 355 13.81 26.58 10.97
N ASN A 356 12.72 25.94 11.38
CA ASN A 356 11.43 26.64 11.60
C ASN A 356 11.50 27.68 12.72
N TYR A 357 12.24 27.39 13.80
CA TYR A 357 12.36 28.30 14.93
C TYR A 357 13.14 29.57 14.57
N TYR A 358 14.23 29.44 13.81
CA TYR A 358 15.12 30.53 13.47
C TYR A 358 14.76 31.24 12.17
N ASN A 359 13.90 30.69 11.35
CA ASN A 359 13.59 31.19 10.02
C ASN A 359 12.07 31.32 9.80
N THR A 360 11.52 32.43 10.32
CA THR A 360 10.08 32.74 10.22
C THR A 360 9.62 33.09 8.80
N ASN A 361 10.54 33.17 7.83
CA ASN A 361 10.26 33.55 6.44
C ASN A 361 9.98 32.39 5.49
N PHE A 362 10.12 31.14 5.94
CA PHE A 362 9.82 29.96 5.13
C PHE A 362 8.47 29.35 5.49
N SER A 363 7.68 29.00 4.50
CA SER A 363 6.45 28.24 4.70
C SER A 363 6.76 26.77 5.10
N ASP A 364 5.81 26.10 5.75
CA ASP A 364 5.94 24.67 6.10
C ASP A 364 6.21 23.78 4.86
N ASN A 365 5.81 24.20 3.67
CA ASN A 365 6.04 23.50 2.41
C ASN A 365 7.48 23.65 1.92
N ASP A 366 8.09 24.82 2.08
CA ASP A 366 9.49 25.08 1.70
C ASP A 366 10.48 24.26 2.53
N ILE A 367 10.08 23.93 3.76
CA ILE A 367 10.92 23.17 4.70
C ILE A 367 10.77 21.66 4.52
N ARG A 368 9.64 21.20 3.94
CA ARG A 368 9.34 19.78 3.72
C ARG A 368 9.78 19.25 2.36
N SER A 369 10.02 20.12 1.40
CA SER A 369 10.57 19.80 0.08
C SER A 369 12.08 19.50 0.14
#